data_6b3b27f13cbf0ca0097d0e0ab67751a7
#
_entry.id   6b3b27f13cbf0ca0097d0e0ab67751a7
#
_cell.length_a   1.000
_cell.length_b   1.000
_cell.length_c   1.000
_cell.angle_alpha   90.00
_cell.angle_beta   90.00
_cell.angle_gamma   90.00
#
_symmetry.space_group_name_H-M   'P 1'
#
loop_
_entity.id
_entity.type
_entity.pdbx_description
1 polymer ?
#
loop_
_entity_poly.entity_id
_entity_poly.type
_entity_poly.pdbx_seq_one_letter_code
_entity_poly.pdbx_strand_id
1 'polypeptide(L)'
;MSSAPLFYGGINVYLQQHIPIFRHLPRFIDRVLDYPRLVSSFAKLPASIDTNDLSALALSMVRGEHGHQRKEVRRLVKWMHHQSRPDVIHFSNLLIAGPVREIKQSFSIPIVVTLQGDDIFLESLSQPIRSRIVSEMQELATLVDRFIVHSRFYAEKMTRYFNISPDRISQVPLGIDATDYLHAASQDRKQADTRPGRRIGYLARICPAKGLHLLIDSFINLKQQSSFDDLKLWVAGDLSEADRHYFEAQEQKIKKVGFDADFYYAGRLSRPAKIDFLRQLDLFSVPAPYQEPKGRYVLEALASGIPVVQPAHGAFPELLARTGGGELFSVDDSGALTEVLANLLTNHEVRSRLAKEGPEGVMATACADHAAQATMDIYRQILSE
;
A
#
# COMPACT_ATOMS: atom_id res chain seq x y z
N MET A 1 4.71 -27.73 13.94
CA MET A 1 3.61 -26.78 13.67
C MET A 1 2.85 -27.29 12.45
N SER A 2 1.61 -27.75 12.59
CA SER A 2 0.79 -28.10 11.42
C SER A 2 0.49 -26.82 10.65
N SER A 3 0.87 -26.74 9.39
CA SER A 3 0.53 -25.58 8.55
C SER A 3 -0.99 -25.44 8.48
N ALA A 4 -1.50 -24.23 8.78
CA ALA A 4 -2.91 -23.92 8.59
C ALA A 4 -3.32 -24.22 7.13
N PRO A 5 -4.50 -24.78 6.88
CA PRO A 5 -4.96 -25.01 5.52
C PRO A 5 -5.15 -23.70 4.79
N LEU A 6 -4.92 -23.71 3.47
CA LEU A 6 -5.19 -22.56 2.62
C LEU A 6 -6.70 -22.35 2.50
N PHE A 7 -7.18 -21.17 2.84
CA PHE A 7 -8.54 -20.72 2.60
C PHE A 7 -8.53 -19.64 1.51
N TYR A 8 -9.56 -19.58 0.69
CA TYR A 8 -9.67 -18.62 -0.40
C TYR A 8 -8.48 -18.68 -1.38
N GLY A 9 -8.01 -19.89 -1.71
CA GLY A 9 -7.00 -20.08 -2.75
C GLY A 9 -7.42 -19.41 -4.06
N GLY A 10 -6.54 -18.61 -4.69
CA GLY A 10 -6.91 -17.75 -5.83
C GLY A 10 -7.56 -18.49 -6.98
N ILE A 11 -7.07 -19.71 -7.32
CA ILE A 11 -7.65 -20.56 -8.37
C ILE A 11 -9.06 -21.02 -7.98
N ASN A 12 -9.23 -21.46 -6.74
CA ASN A 12 -10.50 -21.98 -6.26
C ASN A 12 -11.55 -20.87 -6.19
N VAL A 13 -11.16 -19.68 -5.73
CA VAL A 13 -12.01 -18.48 -5.72
C VAL A 13 -12.43 -18.09 -7.14
N TYR A 14 -11.50 -18.08 -8.09
CA TYR A 14 -11.77 -17.77 -9.49
C TYR A 14 -12.75 -18.79 -10.12
N LEU A 15 -12.51 -20.07 -9.93
CA LEU A 15 -13.36 -21.13 -10.47
C LEU A 15 -14.77 -21.10 -9.86
N GLN A 16 -14.91 -20.87 -8.56
CA GLN A 16 -16.22 -20.71 -7.92
C GLN A 16 -16.96 -19.45 -8.42
N GLN A 17 -16.24 -18.41 -8.80
CA GLN A 17 -16.84 -17.19 -9.35
C GLN A 17 -17.43 -17.45 -10.74
N HIS A 18 -16.69 -18.10 -11.64
CA HIS A 18 -17.04 -18.19 -13.06
C HIS A 18 -17.76 -19.48 -13.44
N ILE A 19 -17.55 -20.58 -12.70
CA ILE A 19 -18.06 -21.90 -13.06
C ILE A 19 -18.93 -22.45 -11.91
N PRO A 20 -20.27 -22.43 -12.05
CA PRO A 20 -21.20 -22.80 -10.97
C PRO A 20 -20.97 -24.18 -10.36
N ILE A 21 -20.50 -25.18 -11.14
CA ILE A 21 -20.25 -26.53 -10.65
C ILE A 21 -19.21 -26.56 -9.52
N PHE A 22 -18.19 -25.67 -9.55
CA PHE A 22 -17.16 -25.61 -8.52
C PHE A 22 -17.66 -25.10 -7.16
N ARG A 23 -18.84 -24.48 -7.11
CA ARG A 23 -19.52 -24.08 -5.87
C ARG A 23 -20.05 -25.28 -5.09
N HIS A 24 -20.21 -26.43 -5.75
CA HIS A 24 -20.83 -27.64 -5.20
C HIS A 24 -19.92 -28.85 -5.19
N LEU A 25 -18.73 -28.80 -5.80
CA LEU A 25 -17.82 -29.95 -5.88
C LEU A 25 -17.34 -30.44 -4.51
N PRO A 26 -17.07 -31.77 -4.38
CA PRO A 26 -16.54 -32.35 -3.14
C PRO A 26 -15.16 -31.79 -2.78
N ARG A 27 -14.87 -31.78 -1.47
CA ARG A 27 -13.67 -31.16 -0.86
C ARG A 27 -12.32 -31.70 -1.33
N PHE A 28 -12.25 -32.95 -1.82
CA PHE A 28 -10.99 -33.52 -2.28
C PHE A 28 -10.46 -32.81 -3.54
N ILE A 29 -11.34 -32.27 -4.38
CA ILE A 29 -10.97 -31.49 -5.57
C ILE A 29 -10.33 -30.17 -5.17
N ASP A 30 -10.81 -29.49 -4.12
CA ASP A 30 -10.23 -28.26 -3.63
C ASP A 30 -8.77 -28.45 -3.19
N ARG A 31 -8.45 -29.59 -2.54
CA ARG A 31 -7.06 -29.89 -2.13
C ARG A 31 -6.10 -30.01 -3.31
N VAL A 32 -6.58 -30.50 -4.44
CA VAL A 32 -5.78 -30.60 -5.68
C VAL A 32 -5.57 -29.21 -6.28
N LEU A 33 -6.62 -28.37 -6.29
CA LEU A 33 -6.57 -27.00 -6.81
C LEU A 33 -5.74 -26.06 -5.94
N ASP A 34 -5.68 -26.31 -4.63
CA ASP A 34 -4.88 -25.54 -3.67
C ASP A 34 -3.40 -25.97 -3.64
N TYR A 35 -2.98 -26.94 -4.48
CA TYR A 35 -1.60 -27.43 -4.49
C TYR A 35 -0.63 -26.36 -5.02
N PRO A 36 0.45 -25.97 -4.26
CA PRO A 36 1.29 -24.80 -4.57
C PRO A 36 1.89 -24.79 -5.99
N ARG A 37 2.20 -25.97 -6.56
CA ARG A 37 2.73 -26.07 -7.92
C ARG A 37 1.71 -25.76 -9.01
N LEU A 38 0.44 -26.08 -8.79
CA LEU A 38 -0.65 -25.71 -9.69
C LEU A 38 -0.92 -24.20 -9.61
N VAL A 39 -0.95 -23.64 -8.39
CA VAL A 39 -1.11 -22.19 -8.17
C VAL A 39 -0.01 -21.39 -8.88
N SER A 40 1.24 -21.85 -8.80
CA SER A 40 2.37 -21.16 -9.47
C SER A 40 2.32 -21.25 -11.00
N SER A 41 1.74 -22.31 -11.55
CA SER A 41 1.58 -22.49 -13.00
C SER A 41 0.44 -21.62 -13.56
N PHE A 42 -0.66 -21.49 -12.83
CA PHE A 42 -1.77 -20.62 -13.20
C PHE A 42 -1.48 -19.13 -12.97
N ALA A 43 -0.63 -18.79 -12.01
CA ALA A 43 -0.17 -17.41 -11.79
C ALA A 43 0.67 -16.83 -12.96
N LYS A 44 1.10 -17.67 -13.90
CA LYS A 44 1.81 -17.28 -15.13
C LYS A 44 0.90 -17.04 -16.33
N LEU A 45 -0.37 -17.39 -16.23
CA LEU A 45 -1.33 -17.04 -17.28
C LEU A 45 -1.62 -15.55 -17.21
N PRO A 46 -1.52 -14.80 -18.34
CA PRO A 46 -1.91 -13.40 -18.40
C PRO A 46 -3.43 -13.34 -18.30
N ALA A 47 -3.93 -13.33 -17.08
CA ALA A 47 -5.32 -12.99 -16.83
C ALA A 47 -5.44 -11.48 -16.87
N SER A 48 -5.79 -10.91 -18.02
CA SER A 48 -6.48 -9.62 -18.05
C SER A 48 -7.85 -9.84 -17.40
N ILE A 49 -7.89 -9.76 -16.06
CA ILE A 49 -9.15 -9.85 -15.33
C ILE A 49 -9.90 -8.55 -15.68
N ASP A 50 -11.04 -8.68 -16.36
CA ASP A 50 -11.91 -7.55 -16.68
C ASP A 50 -12.34 -6.86 -15.36
N THR A 51 -12.44 -5.54 -15.40
CA THR A 51 -12.91 -4.72 -14.26
C THR A 51 -14.30 -5.17 -13.77
N ASN A 52 -15.14 -5.65 -14.67
CA ASN A 52 -16.46 -6.22 -14.33
C ASN A 52 -16.34 -7.51 -13.52
N ASP A 53 -15.40 -8.39 -13.88
CA ASP A 53 -15.15 -9.64 -13.15
C ASP A 53 -14.60 -9.39 -11.75
N LEU A 54 -13.69 -8.41 -11.62
CA LEU A 54 -13.18 -7.97 -10.32
C LEU A 54 -14.29 -7.38 -9.43
N SER A 55 -15.18 -6.60 -10.01
CA SER A 55 -16.32 -6.01 -9.31
C SER A 55 -17.30 -7.07 -8.81
N ALA A 56 -17.63 -8.05 -9.65
CA ALA A 56 -18.50 -9.17 -9.31
C ALA A 56 -17.88 -10.05 -8.23
N LEU A 57 -16.58 -10.29 -8.32
CA LEU A 57 -15.82 -11.04 -7.31
C LEU A 57 -15.81 -10.29 -5.97
N ALA A 58 -15.52 -8.98 -5.97
CA ALA A 58 -15.52 -8.18 -4.76
C ALA A 58 -16.88 -8.20 -4.05
N LEU A 59 -17.98 -8.01 -4.79
CA LEU A 59 -19.33 -8.11 -4.24
C LEU A 59 -19.59 -9.50 -3.64
N SER A 60 -19.17 -10.55 -4.32
CA SER A 60 -19.34 -11.93 -3.87
C SER A 60 -18.52 -12.21 -2.60
N MET A 61 -17.30 -11.72 -2.52
CA MET A 61 -16.42 -11.85 -1.35
C MET A 61 -17.00 -11.14 -0.11
N VAL A 62 -17.46 -9.91 -0.27
CA VAL A 62 -18.09 -9.13 0.82
C VAL A 62 -19.37 -9.78 1.34
N ARG A 63 -20.14 -10.44 0.47
CA ARG A 63 -21.35 -11.19 0.84
C ARG A 63 -21.09 -12.46 1.64
N GLY A 64 -19.87 -12.95 1.66
CA GLY A 64 -19.49 -14.11 2.45
C GLY A 64 -20.32 -15.36 2.11
N GLU A 65 -21.14 -15.87 3.04
CA GLU A 65 -21.96 -17.05 2.83
C GLU A 65 -23.08 -16.88 1.79
N HIS A 66 -23.49 -15.63 1.54
CA HIS A 66 -24.44 -15.27 0.50
C HIS A 66 -23.79 -15.04 -0.87
N GLY A 67 -22.47 -15.12 -0.93
CA GLY A 67 -21.68 -15.04 -2.16
C GLY A 67 -21.37 -16.41 -2.77
N HIS A 68 -20.64 -16.39 -3.88
CA HIS A 68 -20.21 -17.61 -4.56
C HIS A 68 -19.16 -18.40 -3.77
N GLN A 69 -18.46 -17.74 -2.83
CA GLN A 69 -17.43 -18.32 -1.97
C GLN A 69 -17.96 -18.90 -0.65
N ARG A 70 -19.27 -19.09 -0.49
CA ARG A 70 -19.87 -19.61 0.75
C ARG A 70 -19.26 -20.94 1.22
N LYS A 71 -18.78 -21.77 0.27
CA LYS A 71 -18.09 -23.02 0.56
C LYS A 71 -16.80 -22.79 1.36
N GLU A 72 -16.04 -21.75 1.01
CA GLU A 72 -14.82 -21.35 1.72
C GLU A 72 -15.14 -20.78 3.10
N VAL A 73 -16.19 -19.96 3.21
CA VAL A 73 -16.66 -19.43 4.51
C VAL A 73 -17.00 -20.58 5.47
N ARG A 74 -17.84 -21.52 5.02
CA ARG A 74 -18.22 -22.70 5.82
C ARG A 74 -17.02 -23.58 6.17
N ARG A 75 -16.06 -23.70 5.25
CA ARG A 75 -14.81 -24.45 5.47
C ARG A 75 -13.96 -23.77 6.56
N LEU A 76 -13.82 -22.47 6.52
CA LEU A 76 -13.13 -21.68 7.54
C LEU A 76 -13.78 -21.86 8.91
N VAL A 77 -15.07 -21.63 9.03
CA VAL A 77 -15.82 -21.74 10.29
C VAL A 77 -15.73 -23.18 10.84
N LYS A 78 -15.89 -24.20 9.99
CA LYS A 78 -15.73 -25.60 10.40
C LYS A 78 -14.31 -25.91 10.89
N TRP A 79 -13.29 -25.38 10.24
CA TRP A 79 -11.91 -25.54 10.69
C TRP A 79 -11.70 -24.90 12.06
N MET A 80 -12.23 -23.70 12.30
CA MET A 80 -12.17 -23.03 13.59
C MET A 80 -12.85 -23.84 14.72
N HIS A 81 -13.96 -24.52 14.45
CA HIS A 81 -14.60 -25.40 15.43
C HIS A 81 -13.74 -26.60 15.86
N HIS A 82 -12.85 -27.09 14.98
CA HIS A 82 -12.02 -28.28 15.19
C HIS A 82 -10.60 -27.95 15.69
N GLN A 83 -10.21 -26.69 15.65
CA GLN A 83 -8.89 -26.21 16.10
C GLN A 83 -9.03 -25.38 17.38
N SER A 84 -7.93 -24.90 17.90
CA SER A 84 -7.94 -23.96 19.02
C SER A 84 -8.72 -22.70 18.62
N ARG A 85 -9.69 -22.29 19.44
CA ARG A 85 -10.42 -21.05 19.22
C ARG A 85 -9.44 -19.88 19.37
N PRO A 86 -9.36 -18.96 18.41
CA PRO A 86 -8.60 -17.73 18.60
C PRO A 86 -9.33 -16.82 19.60
N ASP A 87 -8.59 -16.00 20.33
CA ASP A 87 -9.16 -14.99 21.22
C ASP A 87 -9.65 -13.77 20.43
N VAL A 88 -8.98 -13.43 19.32
CA VAL A 88 -9.31 -12.32 18.41
C VAL A 88 -9.12 -12.77 16.97
N ILE A 89 -9.99 -12.29 16.08
CA ILE A 89 -9.83 -12.45 14.63
C ILE A 89 -9.57 -11.09 14.01
N HIS A 90 -8.47 -10.99 13.26
CA HIS A 90 -8.08 -9.75 12.59
C HIS A 90 -8.03 -9.90 11.08
N PHE A 91 -8.90 -9.17 10.37
CA PHE A 91 -8.89 -9.07 8.91
C PHE A 91 -8.02 -7.89 8.45
N SER A 92 -7.23 -8.12 7.42
CA SER A 92 -6.32 -7.10 6.88
C SER A 92 -7.02 -6.01 6.05
N ASN A 93 -8.27 -6.22 5.64
CA ASN A 93 -9.15 -5.21 5.02
C ASN A 93 -10.62 -5.66 5.09
N LEU A 94 -11.55 -4.75 4.85
CA LEU A 94 -12.99 -5.02 4.93
C LEU A 94 -13.53 -5.78 3.71
N LEU A 95 -12.88 -5.70 2.54
CA LEU A 95 -13.28 -6.42 1.32
C LEU A 95 -13.22 -7.94 1.48
N ILE A 96 -12.34 -8.45 2.35
CA ILE A 96 -12.22 -9.91 2.63
C ILE A 96 -12.95 -10.30 3.91
N ALA A 97 -13.65 -9.40 4.57
CA ALA A 97 -14.33 -9.63 5.85
C ALA A 97 -15.73 -10.29 5.70
N GLY A 98 -16.12 -10.74 4.51
CA GLY A 98 -17.40 -11.45 4.29
C GLY A 98 -17.70 -12.58 5.27
N PRO A 99 -16.71 -13.39 5.73
CA PRO A 99 -16.92 -14.42 6.74
C PRO A 99 -17.39 -13.92 8.12
N VAL A 100 -17.31 -12.63 8.41
CA VAL A 100 -17.64 -12.04 9.71
C VAL A 100 -19.06 -12.41 10.16
N ARG A 101 -20.07 -12.41 9.27
CA ARG A 101 -21.45 -12.77 9.61
C ARG A 101 -21.53 -14.19 10.18
N GLU A 102 -20.98 -15.16 9.48
CA GLU A 102 -20.98 -16.57 9.88
C GLU A 102 -20.14 -16.82 11.15
N ILE A 103 -19.02 -16.13 11.26
CA ILE A 103 -18.16 -16.19 12.45
C ILE A 103 -18.90 -15.67 13.68
N LYS A 104 -19.57 -14.51 13.61
CA LYS A 104 -20.34 -13.93 14.72
C LYS A 104 -21.54 -14.78 15.12
N GLN A 105 -22.14 -15.51 14.18
CA GLN A 105 -23.23 -16.47 14.47
C GLN A 105 -22.72 -17.72 15.20
N SER A 106 -21.47 -18.14 14.87
CA SER A 106 -20.91 -19.39 15.38
C SER A 106 -20.04 -19.22 16.63
N PHE A 107 -19.51 -18.02 16.87
CA PHE A 107 -18.55 -17.74 17.93
C PHE A 107 -18.74 -16.35 18.53
N SER A 108 -18.54 -16.24 19.85
CA SER A 108 -18.46 -14.96 20.56
C SER A 108 -17.00 -14.48 20.60
N ILE A 109 -16.38 -14.26 19.42
CA ILE A 109 -14.99 -13.84 19.29
C ILE A 109 -14.96 -12.41 18.76
N PRO A 110 -14.19 -11.51 19.38
CA PRO A 110 -13.97 -10.15 18.88
C PRO A 110 -13.34 -10.14 17.50
N ILE A 111 -13.81 -9.24 16.65
CA ILE A 111 -13.33 -9.06 15.27
C ILE A 111 -12.74 -7.68 15.09
N VAL A 112 -11.50 -7.66 14.64
CA VAL A 112 -10.77 -6.46 14.26
C VAL A 112 -10.60 -6.42 12.75
N VAL A 113 -10.70 -5.23 12.15
CA VAL A 113 -10.44 -5.02 10.72
C VAL A 113 -9.48 -3.85 10.54
N THR A 114 -8.39 -4.03 9.81
CA THR A 114 -7.56 -2.90 9.38
C THR A 114 -8.10 -2.31 8.08
N LEU A 115 -8.40 -1.01 8.08
CA LEU A 115 -8.74 -0.26 6.88
C LEU A 115 -7.48 0.38 6.31
N GLN A 116 -7.15 0.09 5.04
CA GLN A 116 -5.84 0.47 4.50
C GLN A 116 -5.81 0.75 2.99
N GLY A 117 -6.88 1.31 2.45
CA GLY A 117 -7.00 1.66 1.03
C GLY A 117 -8.14 0.92 0.33
N ASP A 118 -9.13 0.45 1.08
CA ASP A 118 -10.35 -0.19 0.55
C ASP A 118 -11.11 0.75 -0.40
N ASP A 119 -11.18 2.03 -0.06
CA ASP A 119 -11.81 3.08 -0.84
C ASP A 119 -11.16 3.27 -2.23
N ILE A 120 -9.83 3.14 -2.34
CA ILE A 120 -9.10 3.32 -3.61
C ILE A 120 -9.58 2.32 -4.66
N PHE A 121 -9.74 1.06 -4.26
CA PHE A 121 -10.29 0.03 -5.12
C PHE A 121 -11.74 0.32 -5.46
N LEU A 122 -12.57 0.64 -4.45
CA LEU A 122 -13.99 0.89 -4.64
C LEU A 122 -14.25 2.10 -5.57
N GLU A 123 -13.48 3.16 -5.44
CA GLU A 123 -13.59 4.36 -6.28
C GLU A 123 -13.19 4.11 -7.74
N SER A 124 -12.40 3.07 -8.01
CA SER A 124 -12.09 2.65 -9.39
C SER A 124 -13.23 1.89 -10.07
N LEU A 125 -14.26 1.47 -9.32
CA LEU A 125 -15.38 0.70 -9.85
C LEU A 125 -16.49 1.61 -10.41
N SER A 126 -17.17 1.11 -11.44
CA SER A 126 -18.32 1.80 -12.02
C SER A 126 -19.58 1.67 -11.16
N GLN A 127 -20.50 2.63 -11.30
CA GLN A 127 -21.87 2.49 -10.78
C GLN A 127 -22.68 1.53 -11.68
N PRO A 128 -23.69 0.79 -11.15
CA PRO A 128 -24.17 0.83 -9.75
C PRO A 128 -23.50 -0.19 -8.81
N ILE A 129 -22.53 -1.00 -9.32
CA ILE A 129 -21.94 -2.10 -8.53
C ILE A 129 -21.16 -1.58 -7.32
N ARG A 130 -20.45 -0.44 -7.49
CA ARG A 130 -19.75 0.24 -6.39
C ARG A 130 -20.69 0.53 -5.22
N SER A 131 -21.85 1.15 -5.47
CA SER A 131 -22.82 1.46 -4.42
C SER A 131 -23.31 0.21 -3.69
N ARG A 132 -23.52 -0.88 -4.41
CA ARG A 132 -23.93 -2.17 -3.80
C ARG A 132 -22.84 -2.74 -2.90
N ILE A 133 -21.58 -2.72 -3.33
CA ILE A 133 -20.46 -3.20 -2.51
C ILE A 133 -20.31 -2.33 -1.26
N VAL A 134 -20.36 -1.01 -1.39
CA VAL A 134 -20.28 -0.08 -0.26
C VAL A 134 -21.40 -0.33 0.74
N SER A 135 -22.64 -0.53 0.30
CA SER A 135 -23.76 -0.86 1.18
C SER A 135 -23.54 -2.18 1.94
N GLU A 136 -23.07 -3.24 1.28
CA GLU A 136 -22.75 -4.52 1.93
C GLU A 136 -21.59 -4.36 2.94
N MET A 137 -20.59 -3.53 2.62
CA MET A 137 -19.49 -3.23 3.54
C MET A 137 -19.94 -2.41 4.75
N GLN A 138 -20.86 -1.47 4.58
CA GLN A 138 -21.46 -0.72 5.70
C GLN A 138 -22.22 -1.66 6.64
N GLU A 139 -22.95 -2.64 6.11
CA GLU A 139 -23.61 -3.66 6.94
C GLU A 139 -22.58 -4.55 7.67
N LEU A 140 -21.52 -5.01 6.98
CA LEU A 140 -20.44 -5.76 7.62
C LEU A 140 -19.76 -4.96 8.72
N ALA A 141 -19.55 -3.66 8.51
CA ALA A 141 -18.92 -2.79 9.48
C ALA A 141 -19.70 -2.73 10.82
N THR A 142 -21.01 -2.98 10.81
CA THR A 142 -21.80 -3.04 12.07
C THR A 142 -21.40 -4.22 12.94
N LEU A 143 -20.88 -5.29 12.36
CA LEU A 143 -20.50 -6.55 13.03
C LEU A 143 -19.04 -6.59 13.51
N VAL A 144 -18.21 -5.64 13.10
CA VAL A 144 -16.80 -5.53 13.49
C VAL A 144 -16.70 -4.82 14.83
N ASP A 145 -15.97 -5.34 15.78
CA ASP A 145 -15.84 -4.75 17.13
C ASP A 145 -14.89 -3.55 17.13
N ARG A 146 -13.76 -3.63 16.39
CA ARG A 146 -12.78 -2.54 16.33
C ARG A 146 -12.16 -2.43 14.94
N PHE A 147 -11.95 -1.20 14.48
CA PHE A 147 -11.19 -0.91 13.27
C PHE A 147 -9.82 -0.34 13.61
N ILE A 148 -8.84 -0.69 12.79
CA ILE A 148 -7.50 -0.10 12.86
C ILE A 148 -7.25 0.70 11.57
N VAL A 149 -6.72 1.90 11.72
CA VAL A 149 -6.26 2.77 10.64
C VAL A 149 -4.86 3.29 10.94
N HIS A 150 -4.14 3.77 9.92
CA HIS A 150 -2.75 4.19 10.08
C HIS A 150 -2.55 5.71 10.20
N SER A 151 -3.61 6.51 10.01
CA SER A 151 -3.58 7.97 10.12
C SER A 151 -4.92 8.51 10.58
N ARG A 152 -4.92 9.66 11.24
CA ARG A 152 -6.14 10.38 11.61
C ARG A 152 -6.94 10.79 10.37
N PHE A 153 -6.25 11.28 9.34
CA PHE A 153 -6.87 11.56 8.05
C PHE A 153 -7.72 10.38 7.56
N TYR A 154 -7.14 9.17 7.58
CA TYR A 154 -7.85 7.99 7.09
C TYR A 154 -8.96 7.52 8.04
N ALA A 155 -8.81 7.73 9.35
CA ALA A 155 -9.89 7.52 10.32
C ALA A 155 -11.13 8.36 9.98
N GLU A 156 -10.95 9.66 9.79
CA GLU A 156 -12.01 10.59 9.45
C GLU A 156 -12.68 10.27 8.11
N LYS A 157 -11.89 9.86 7.12
CA LYS A 157 -12.40 9.45 5.81
C LYS A 157 -13.24 8.19 5.93
N MET A 158 -12.78 7.15 6.63
CA MET A 158 -13.46 5.86 6.75
C MET A 158 -14.69 5.92 7.66
N THR A 159 -14.68 6.75 8.70
CA THR A 159 -15.86 7.07 9.50
C THR A 159 -17.03 7.49 8.61
N ARG A 160 -16.78 8.40 7.68
CA ARG A 160 -17.83 8.88 6.76
C ARG A 160 -18.16 7.86 5.66
N TYR A 161 -17.13 7.21 5.10
CA TYR A 161 -17.27 6.32 3.95
C TYR A 161 -18.06 5.05 4.28
N PHE A 162 -17.79 4.44 5.44
CA PHE A 162 -18.44 3.21 5.87
C PHE A 162 -19.46 3.42 7.03
N ASN A 163 -19.76 4.66 7.40
CA ASN A 163 -20.65 4.99 8.52
C ASN A 163 -20.24 4.28 9.82
N ILE A 164 -18.95 4.32 10.14
CA ILE A 164 -18.38 3.70 11.35
C ILE A 164 -18.38 4.74 12.47
N SER A 165 -18.81 4.35 13.67
CA SER A 165 -18.70 5.23 14.86
C SER A 165 -17.22 5.49 15.20
N PRO A 166 -16.79 6.74 15.48
CA PRO A 166 -15.40 7.10 15.76
C PRO A 166 -14.79 6.34 16.94
N ASP A 167 -15.58 6.00 17.96
CA ASP A 167 -15.15 5.22 19.14
C ASP A 167 -14.71 3.79 18.80
N ARG A 168 -15.15 3.27 17.64
CA ARG A 168 -14.75 1.96 17.13
C ARG A 168 -13.51 2.00 16.24
N ILE A 169 -12.91 3.17 16.02
CA ILE A 169 -11.69 3.31 15.21
C ILE A 169 -10.49 3.62 16.13
N SER A 170 -9.48 2.78 16.06
CA SER A 170 -8.20 2.96 16.73
C SER A 170 -7.12 3.29 15.71
N GLN A 171 -6.30 4.29 16.01
CA GLN A 171 -5.16 4.63 15.16
C GLN A 171 -3.93 3.87 15.62
N VAL A 172 -3.37 3.06 14.73
CA VAL A 172 -2.05 2.42 14.88
C VAL A 172 -1.14 2.98 13.79
N PRO A 173 -0.12 3.75 14.13
CA PRO A 173 0.83 4.27 13.15
C PRO A 173 1.43 3.14 12.30
N LEU A 174 1.56 3.37 11.00
CA LEU A 174 2.18 2.39 10.11
C LEU A 174 3.60 2.09 10.57
N GLY A 175 3.92 0.82 10.74
CA GLY A 175 5.27 0.32 11.00
C GLY A 175 5.84 -0.44 9.82
N ILE A 176 7.15 -0.36 9.64
CA ILE A 176 7.91 -1.16 8.66
C ILE A 176 9.01 -1.94 9.37
N ASP A 177 9.40 -3.08 8.80
CA ASP A 177 10.69 -3.68 9.14
C ASP A 177 11.80 -2.82 8.53
N ALA A 178 12.36 -1.93 9.37
CA ALA A 178 13.33 -0.93 8.96
C ALA A 178 14.78 -1.41 9.10
N THR A 179 15.05 -2.60 9.65
CA THR A 179 16.38 -3.07 10.06
C THR A 179 17.42 -2.93 8.96
N ASP A 180 17.15 -3.49 7.77
CA ASP A 180 18.11 -3.45 6.65
C ASP A 180 18.31 -2.05 6.09
N TYR A 181 17.26 -1.22 6.08
CA TYR A 181 17.31 0.18 5.61
C TYR A 181 18.16 1.04 6.55
N LEU A 182 17.93 0.94 7.86
CA LEU A 182 18.68 1.68 8.88
C LEU A 182 20.14 1.26 8.92
N HIS A 183 20.43 -0.04 8.79
CA HIS A 183 21.79 -0.54 8.70
C HIS A 183 22.50 0.02 7.47
N ALA A 184 21.83 0.00 6.32
CA ALA A 184 22.36 0.58 5.09
C ALA A 184 22.64 2.09 5.21
N ALA A 185 21.73 2.84 5.86
CA ALA A 185 21.89 4.29 6.09
C ALA A 185 23.11 4.61 6.95
N SER A 186 23.47 3.75 7.91
CA SER A 186 24.61 3.97 8.81
C SER A 186 25.97 3.78 8.16
N GLN A 187 26.04 2.95 7.10
CA GLN A 187 27.33 2.56 6.48
C GLN A 187 27.88 3.53 5.43
N ASP A 188 27.06 4.31 4.71
CA ASP A 188 27.43 4.91 3.43
C ASP A 188 27.26 6.44 3.29
N ARG A 189 27.01 7.18 4.36
CA ARG A 189 26.89 8.65 4.27
C ARG A 189 28.13 9.35 3.65
N LYS A 190 29.33 8.72 3.73
CA LYS A 190 30.56 9.28 3.15
C LYS A 190 30.66 9.14 1.63
N GLN A 191 29.93 8.22 1.01
CA GLN A 191 29.98 8.02 -0.45
C GLN A 191 28.99 8.91 -1.22
N ALA A 192 27.96 9.44 -0.57
CA ALA A 192 26.97 10.31 -1.23
C ALA A 192 27.59 11.60 -1.75
N ASP A 193 28.53 12.19 -1.01
CA ASP A 193 29.14 13.47 -1.34
C ASP A 193 30.19 13.40 -2.47
N THR A 194 30.63 12.19 -2.86
CA THR A 194 31.65 11.99 -3.90
C THR A 194 31.09 11.51 -5.25
N ARG A 195 29.78 11.28 -5.34
CA ARG A 195 29.15 10.75 -6.57
C ARG A 195 28.90 11.86 -7.60
N PRO A 196 29.12 11.58 -8.89
CA PRO A 196 28.79 12.54 -9.95
C PRO A 196 27.26 12.61 -10.15
N GLY A 197 26.74 13.84 -10.09
CA GLY A 197 25.35 14.15 -10.39
C GLY A 197 24.36 13.88 -9.26
N ARG A 198 23.36 14.75 -9.19
CA ARG A 198 22.24 14.68 -8.24
C ARG A 198 21.14 13.75 -8.74
N ARG A 199 20.47 13.03 -7.85
CA ARG A 199 19.46 12.03 -8.23
C ARG A 199 18.18 12.21 -7.42
N ILE A 200 17.08 12.44 -8.12
CA ILE A 200 15.74 12.34 -7.55
C ILE A 200 15.23 10.92 -7.82
N GLY A 201 14.68 10.27 -6.81
CA GLY A 201 14.11 8.93 -6.90
C GLY A 201 12.60 8.90 -6.79
N TYR A 202 12.00 7.95 -7.50
CA TYR A 202 10.60 7.54 -7.37
C TYR A 202 10.52 6.03 -7.19
N LEU A 203 9.72 5.57 -6.22
CA LEU A 203 9.52 4.14 -5.98
C LEU A 203 8.08 3.86 -5.57
N ALA A 204 7.24 3.54 -6.54
CA ALA A 204 5.86 3.12 -6.35
C ALA A 204 5.38 2.34 -7.58
N ARG A 205 4.19 1.75 -7.50
CA ARG A 205 3.52 1.22 -8.70
C ARG A 205 3.40 2.33 -9.75
N ILE A 206 3.74 2.02 -10.99
CA ILE A 206 3.67 2.99 -12.10
C ILE A 206 2.22 3.09 -12.56
N CYS A 207 1.54 4.14 -12.14
CA CYS A 207 0.16 4.44 -12.55
C CYS A 207 -0.15 5.92 -12.33
N PRO A 208 -1.17 6.49 -12.98
CA PRO A 208 -1.53 7.91 -12.84
C PRO A 208 -1.75 8.34 -11.39
N ALA A 209 -2.39 7.47 -10.58
CA ALA A 209 -2.68 7.74 -9.18
C ALA A 209 -1.43 7.95 -8.30
N LYS A 210 -0.24 7.50 -8.72
CA LYS A 210 1.03 7.68 -7.99
C LYS A 210 1.85 8.89 -8.46
N GLY A 211 1.37 9.63 -9.48
CA GLY A 211 1.87 10.96 -9.81
C GLY A 211 3.25 11.01 -10.47
N LEU A 212 3.72 9.92 -11.13
CA LEU A 212 5.00 9.95 -11.85
C LEU A 212 5.06 11.09 -12.86
N HIS A 213 3.95 11.42 -13.53
CA HIS A 213 3.85 12.52 -14.48
C HIS A 213 4.16 13.88 -13.84
N LEU A 214 3.73 14.13 -12.58
CA LEU A 214 4.02 15.36 -11.86
C LEU A 214 5.51 15.50 -11.52
N LEU A 215 6.14 14.37 -11.14
CA LEU A 215 7.57 14.37 -10.87
C LEU A 215 8.39 14.58 -12.14
N ILE A 216 7.98 14.00 -13.26
CA ILE A 216 8.62 14.18 -14.57
C ILE A 216 8.49 15.64 -15.02
N ASP A 217 7.35 16.27 -14.83
CA ASP A 217 7.18 17.69 -15.14
C ASP A 217 8.12 18.57 -14.33
N SER A 218 8.21 18.31 -13.02
CA SER A 218 9.17 19.01 -12.15
C SER A 218 10.63 18.73 -12.55
N PHE A 219 10.96 17.51 -12.90
CA PHE A 219 12.30 17.14 -13.36
C PHE A 219 12.68 17.89 -14.66
N ILE A 220 11.78 17.94 -15.63
CA ILE A 220 11.99 18.68 -16.89
C ILE A 220 12.18 20.18 -16.61
N ASN A 221 11.35 20.77 -15.76
CA ASN A 221 11.46 22.19 -15.38
C ASN A 221 12.79 22.51 -14.68
N LEU A 222 13.29 21.58 -13.84
CA LEU A 222 14.60 21.73 -13.21
C LEU A 222 15.74 21.62 -14.24
N LYS A 223 15.73 20.61 -15.09
CA LYS A 223 16.75 20.37 -16.12
C LYS A 223 16.89 21.52 -17.15
N GLN A 224 15.85 22.33 -17.34
CA GLN A 224 15.91 23.53 -18.19
C GLN A 224 16.75 24.67 -17.54
N GLN A 225 17.12 24.54 -16.27
CA GLN A 225 17.98 25.48 -15.56
C GLN A 225 19.40 24.93 -15.51
N SER A 226 20.39 25.70 -15.94
CA SER A 226 21.81 25.28 -16.02
C SER A 226 22.39 24.83 -14.67
N SER A 227 21.81 25.27 -13.55
CA SER A 227 22.20 24.83 -12.21
C SER A 227 21.85 23.36 -11.91
N PHE A 228 21.06 22.69 -12.78
CA PHE A 228 20.62 21.31 -12.62
C PHE A 228 21.01 20.40 -13.83
N ASP A 229 22.01 20.76 -14.60
CA ASP A 229 22.46 19.99 -15.76
C ASP A 229 22.88 18.54 -15.39
N ASP A 230 23.38 18.33 -14.17
CA ASP A 230 23.79 17.04 -13.63
C ASP A 230 22.66 16.21 -13.05
N LEU A 231 21.43 16.75 -12.98
CA LEU A 231 20.29 16.11 -12.36
C LEU A 231 19.83 14.88 -13.15
N LYS A 232 19.54 13.79 -12.44
CA LYS A 232 18.99 12.54 -12.99
C LYS A 232 17.70 12.16 -12.25
N LEU A 233 16.78 11.53 -12.98
CA LEU A 233 15.55 10.96 -12.44
C LEU A 233 15.60 9.45 -12.50
N TRP A 234 15.54 8.82 -11.32
CA TRP A 234 15.55 7.37 -11.17
C TRP A 234 14.18 6.88 -10.70
N VAL A 235 13.62 5.96 -11.48
CA VAL A 235 12.26 5.45 -11.27
C VAL A 235 12.32 3.95 -11.05
N ALA A 236 11.61 3.45 -10.06
CA ALA A 236 11.41 2.03 -9.84
C ALA A 236 9.96 1.73 -9.44
N GLY A 237 9.49 0.54 -9.78
CA GLY A 237 8.14 0.09 -9.42
C GLY A 237 7.58 -0.92 -10.40
N ASP A 238 6.49 -1.53 -10.01
CA ASP A 238 5.75 -2.46 -10.85
C ASP A 238 4.94 -1.70 -11.90
N LEU A 239 5.05 -2.13 -13.15
CA LEU A 239 4.31 -1.58 -14.29
C LEU A 239 3.36 -2.66 -14.79
N SER A 240 2.05 -2.43 -14.60
CA SER A 240 1.02 -3.31 -15.15
C SER A 240 0.86 -3.09 -16.66
N GLU A 241 0.32 -4.08 -17.37
CA GLU A 241 0.00 -3.92 -18.79
C GLU A 241 -1.01 -2.80 -19.03
N ALA A 242 -1.97 -2.63 -18.12
CA ALA A 242 -2.97 -1.58 -18.17
C ALA A 242 -2.37 -0.17 -18.08
N ASP A 243 -1.25 -0.03 -17.38
CA ASP A 243 -0.57 1.26 -17.16
C ASP A 243 0.58 1.51 -18.16
N ARG A 244 0.88 0.57 -19.07
CA ARG A 244 1.98 0.67 -20.03
C ARG A 244 1.89 1.93 -20.89
N HIS A 245 0.73 2.21 -21.48
CA HIS A 245 0.53 3.39 -22.31
C HIS A 245 0.77 4.71 -21.55
N TYR A 246 0.35 4.76 -20.27
CA TYR A 246 0.65 5.90 -19.41
C TYR A 246 2.16 6.09 -19.24
N PHE A 247 2.91 5.02 -18.98
CA PHE A 247 4.36 5.08 -18.78
C PHE A 247 5.08 5.49 -20.06
N GLU A 248 4.76 4.89 -21.20
CA GLU A 248 5.33 5.24 -22.52
C GLU A 248 5.11 6.71 -22.87
N ALA A 249 3.94 7.27 -22.54
CA ALA A 249 3.69 8.70 -22.74
C ALA A 249 4.65 9.57 -21.89
N GLN A 250 5.01 9.13 -20.70
CA GLN A 250 5.97 9.85 -19.86
C GLN A 250 7.41 9.75 -20.40
N GLU A 251 7.84 8.58 -20.87
CA GLU A 251 9.13 8.41 -21.53
C GLU A 251 9.26 9.28 -22.78
N GLN A 252 8.22 9.30 -23.61
CA GLN A 252 8.19 10.15 -24.80
C GLN A 252 8.27 11.65 -24.47
N LYS A 253 7.66 12.09 -23.36
CA LYS A 253 7.73 13.46 -22.88
C LYS A 253 9.17 13.87 -22.56
N ILE A 254 9.91 13.04 -21.84
CA ILE A 254 11.32 13.25 -21.52
C ILE A 254 12.18 13.26 -22.79
N LYS A 255 11.96 12.31 -23.70
CA LYS A 255 12.69 12.19 -24.96
C LYS A 255 12.52 13.40 -25.87
N LYS A 256 11.30 13.97 -25.93
CA LYS A 256 11.01 15.16 -26.74
C LYS A 256 11.85 16.38 -26.35
N VAL A 257 12.24 16.48 -25.08
CA VAL A 257 13.08 17.58 -24.56
C VAL A 257 14.56 17.22 -24.48
N GLY A 258 14.97 15.99 -24.90
CA GLY A 258 16.37 15.55 -24.98
C GLY A 258 16.99 15.15 -23.65
N PHE A 259 16.20 14.77 -22.64
CA PHE A 259 16.68 14.38 -21.32
C PHE A 259 16.60 12.86 -21.05
N ASP A 260 16.44 12.06 -22.09
CA ASP A 260 16.33 10.60 -22.00
C ASP A 260 17.59 9.93 -21.42
N ALA A 261 18.78 10.50 -21.63
CA ALA A 261 20.03 10.02 -21.03
C ALA A 261 20.10 10.21 -19.49
N ASP A 262 19.28 11.10 -18.93
CA ASP A 262 19.20 11.39 -17.48
C ASP A 262 18.00 10.72 -16.79
N PHE A 263 17.24 9.93 -17.54
CA PHE A 263 16.10 9.15 -17.03
C PHE A 263 16.45 7.67 -16.98
N TYR A 264 16.19 7.02 -15.83
CA TYR A 264 16.44 5.60 -15.66
C TYR A 264 15.24 4.90 -15.02
N TYR A 265 14.73 3.85 -15.65
CA TYR A 265 13.68 2.98 -15.10
C TYR A 265 14.26 1.61 -14.75
N ALA A 266 14.25 1.28 -13.45
CA ALA A 266 14.81 0.05 -12.88
C ALA A 266 13.82 -1.12 -12.83
N GLY A 267 12.56 -0.91 -13.22
CA GLY A 267 11.53 -1.94 -13.10
C GLY A 267 11.15 -2.27 -11.65
N ARG A 268 10.59 -3.46 -11.46
CA ARG A 268 10.25 -3.98 -10.14
C ARG A 268 11.50 -4.47 -9.42
N LEU A 269 11.72 -3.98 -8.20
CA LEU A 269 12.90 -4.30 -7.40
C LEU A 269 12.58 -5.33 -6.30
N SER A 270 13.52 -6.24 -6.03
CA SER A 270 13.55 -7.05 -4.81
C SER A 270 13.90 -6.17 -3.60
N ARG A 271 13.70 -6.65 -2.36
CA ARG A 271 14.03 -5.87 -1.15
C ARG A 271 15.50 -5.42 -1.12
N PRO A 272 16.51 -6.27 -1.37
CA PRO A 272 17.91 -5.82 -1.43
C PRO A 272 18.15 -4.77 -2.52
N ALA A 273 17.66 -5.01 -3.73
CA ALA A 273 17.82 -4.06 -4.85
C ALA A 273 17.11 -2.72 -4.59
N LYS A 274 16.02 -2.73 -3.83
CA LYS A 274 15.32 -1.50 -3.42
C LYS A 274 16.16 -0.69 -2.43
N ILE A 275 16.82 -1.34 -1.48
CA ILE A 275 17.73 -0.68 -0.54
C ILE A 275 18.89 -0.05 -1.31
N ASP A 276 19.51 -0.80 -2.22
CA ASP A 276 20.60 -0.30 -3.05
C ASP A 276 20.17 0.87 -3.96
N PHE A 277 18.95 0.82 -4.49
CA PHE A 277 18.36 1.90 -5.27
C PHE A 277 18.19 3.16 -4.41
N LEU A 278 17.54 3.05 -3.24
CA LEU A 278 17.28 4.18 -2.36
C LEU A 278 18.59 4.87 -1.92
N ARG A 279 19.62 4.09 -1.53
CA ARG A 279 20.92 4.63 -1.10
C ARG A 279 21.62 5.48 -2.13
N GLN A 280 21.26 5.37 -3.40
CA GLN A 280 21.85 6.14 -4.49
C GLN A 280 21.14 7.47 -4.76
N LEU A 281 20.10 7.78 -4.03
CA LEU A 281 19.31 8.99 -4.22
C LEU A 281 19.79 10.14 -3.32
N ASP A 282 19.54 11.36 -3.75
CA ASP A 282 19.69 12.59 -2.95
C ASP A 282 18.35 13.06 -2.40
N LEU A 283 17.28 12.88 -3.15
CA LEU A 283 15.90 13.14 -2.77
C LEU A 283 14.97 12.03 -3.27
N PHE A 284 13.84 11.89 -2.60
CA PHE A 284 12.80 10.94 -2.97
C PHE A 284 11.43 11.62 -3.02
N SER A 285 10.64 11.36 -4.07
CA SER A 285 9.28 11.87 -4.15
C SER A 285 8.34 10.88 -4.86
N VAL A 286 7.16 10.71 -4.32
CA VAL A 286 6.01 10.08 -4.97
C VAL A 286 4.84 11.05 -4.84
N PRO A 287 4.71 12.03 -5.74
CA PRO A 287 3.73 13.10 -5.66
C PRO A 287 2.33 12.61 -6.05
N ALA A 288 1.81 11.65 -5.27
CA ALA A 288 0.52 11.01 -5.53
C ALA A 288 -0.61 12.04 -5.52
N PRO A 289 -1.37 12.23 -6.62
CA PRO A 289 -2.49 13.17 -6.66
C PRO A 289 -3.68 12.69 -5.79
N TYR A 290 -3.80 11.40 -5.52
CA TYR A 290 -4.81 10.92 -4.58
C TYR A 290 -4.30 10.97 -3.14
N GLN A 291 -5.24 11.10 -2.21
CA GLN A 291 -4.94 11.17 -0.78
C GLN A 291 -4.49 9.80 -0.23
N GLU A 292 -3.18 9.60 -0.16
CA GLU A 292 -2.55 8.36 0.30
C GLU A 292 -2.93 8.04 1.76
N PRO A 293 -3.42 6.82 2.08
CA PRO A 293 -3.82 6.46 3.44
C PRO A 293 -2.65 6.14 4.38
N LYS A 294 -1.45 5.81 3.87
CA LYS A 294 -0.35 5.28 4.72
C LYS A 294 1.08 5.62 4.30
N GLY A 295 1.46 5.65 3.04
CA GLY A 295 2.78 6.09 2.59
C GLY A 295 3.97 5.18 2.95
N ARG A 296 3.86 3.85 2.81
CA ARG A 296 4.93 2.90 3.16
C ARG A 296 6.27 3.20 2.51
N TYR A 297 6.28 3.56 1.23
CA TYR A 297 7.49 3.89 0.46
C TYR A 297 8.22 5.14 1.02
N VAL A 298 7.49 6.04 1.66
CA VAL A 298 8.08 7.20 2.35
C VAL A 298 8.88 6.74 3.56
N LEU A 299 8.32 5.84 4.39
CA LEU A 299 9.06 5.28 5.53
C LEU A 299 10.30 4.50 5.09
N GLU A 300 10.23 3.77 3.97
CA GLU A 300 11.38 3.04 3.42
C GLU A 300 12.49 4.02 2.96
N ALA A 301 12.14 5.13 2.32
CA ALA A 301 13.09 6.17 1.93
C ALA A 301 13.71 6.88 3.14
N LEU A 302 12.87 7.30 4.10
CA LEU A 302 13.32 7.92 5.36
C LEU A 302 14.25 7.01 6.16
N ALA A 303 13.91 5.72 6.30
CA ALA A 303 14.77 4.73 6.97
C ALA A 303 16.12 4.55 6.27
N SER A 304 16.18 4.77 4.96
CA SER A 304 17.42 4.77 4.17
C SER A 304 18.23 6.07 4.28
N GLY A 305 17.77 7.05 5.06
CA GLY A 305 18.41 8.35 5.19
C GLY A 305 18.22 9.29 4.00
N ILE A 306 17.19 9.04 3.18
CA ILE A 306 16.89 9.85 1.99
C ILE A 306 15.77 10.82 2.31
N PRO A 307 16.03 12.15 2.23
CA PRO A 307 15.00 13.17 2.41
C PRO A 307 13.87 13.05 1.39
N VAL A 308 12.64 13.25 1.85
CA VAL A 308 11.47 13.08 1.01
C VAL A 308 10.73 14.38 0.75
N VAL A 309 10.11 14.50 -0.42
CA VAL A 309 9.22 15.61 -0.79
C VAL A 309 7.86 15.03 -1.15
N GLN A 310 6.82 15.34 -0.37
CA GLN A 310 5.50 14.72 -0.51
C GLN A 310 4.38 15.78 -0.56
N PRO A 311 3.22 15.46 -1.17
CA PRO A 311 2.11 16.40 -1.20
C PRO A 311 1.51 16.65 0.20
N ALA A 312 1.05 17.88 0.46
CA ALA A 312 0.48 18.31 1.73
C ALA A 312 -0.95 17.80 1.94
N HIS A 313 -1.21 16.51 1.67
CA HIS A 313 -2.51 15.87 1.89
C HIS A 313 -2.40 14.40 2.26
N GLY A 314 -3.55 13.77 2.54
CA GLY A 314 -3.59 12.36 2.94
C GLY A 314 -2.87 12.11 4.26
N ALA A 315 -2.17 11.01 4.38
CA ALA A 315 -1.40 10.65 5.57
C ALA A 315 -0.01 11.31 5.65
N PHE A 316 0.46 11.98 4.59
CA PHE A 316 1.82 12.51 4.55
C PHE A 316 2.10 13.60 5.58
N PRO A 317 1.18 14.58 5.84
CA PRO A 317 1.42 15.58 6.89
C PRO A 317 1.63 14.95 8.27
N GLU A 318 0.81 13.97 8.64
CA GLU A 318 0.94 13.28 9.93
C GLU A 318 2.21 12.42 9.98
N LEU A 319 2.55 11.77 8.87
CA LEU A 319 3.72 10.91 8.77
C LEU A 319 4.98 11.74 8.96
N LEU A 320 5.15 12.85 8.21
CA LEU A 320 6.34 13.71 8.31
C LEU A 320 6.41 14.49 9.62
N ALA A 321 5.28 14.90 10.18
CA ALA A 321 5.25 15.52 11.52
C ALA A 321 5.77 14.56 12.60
N ARG A 322 5.57 13.25 12.43
CA ARG A 322 6.02 12.23 13.38
C ARG A 322 7.46 11.78 13.15
N THR A 323 7.89 11.64 11.90
CA THR A 323 9.20 11.08 11.57
C THR A 323 10.26 12.10 11.24
N GLY A 324 9.88 13.34 10.89
CA GLY A 324 10.80 14.26 10.26
C GLY A 324 11.32 13.78 8.91
N GLY A 325 12.46 14.30 8.48
CA GLY A 325 13.20 13.80 7.31
C GLY A 325 12.62 14.20 5.96
N GLY A 326 11.69 15.15 5.88
CA GLY A 326 11.12 15.55 4.60
C GLY A 326 10.38 16.87 4.66
N GLU A 327 9.95 17.32 3.48
CA GLU A 327 9.16 18.52 3.29
C GLU A 327 7.88 18.24 2.51
N LEU A 328 6.86 19.08 2.73
CA LEU A 328 5.58 19.04 2.04
C LEU A 328 5.50 20.13 1.00
N PHE A 329 4.88 19.82 -0.14
CA PHE A 329 4.53 20.84 -1.14
C PHE A 329 3.00 21.00 -1.24
N SER A 330 2.55 22.22 -1.56
CA SER A 330 1.13 22.51 -1.80
C SER A 330 0.66 21.87 -3.10
N VAL A 331 -0.48 21.17 -3.04
CA VAL A 331 -1.07 20.53 -4.23
C VAL A 331 -1.86 21.50 -5.11
N ASP A 332 -2.20 22.67 -4.57
CA ASP A 332 -2.94 23.71 -5.26
C ASP A 332 -2.04 24.60 -6.13
N ASP A 333 -0.71 24.45 -5.99
CA ASP A 333 0.30 25.18 -6.74
C ASP A 333 1.11 24.22 -7.63
N SER A 334 0.98 24.34 -8.92
CA SER A 334 1.65 23.49 -9.92
C SER A 334 3.19 23.64 -9.93
N GLY A 335 3.73 24.74 -9.39
CA GLY A 335 5.16 25.00 -9.26
C GLY A 335 5.77 24.48 -7.97
N ALA A 336 4.96 24.31 -6.91
CA ALA A 336 5.43 24.04 -5.57
C ALA A 336 6.34 22.80 -5.44
N LEU A 337 6.04 21.71 -6.14
CA LEU A 337 6.91 20.54 -6.15
C LEU A 337 8.30 20.88 -6.70
N THR A 338 8.36 21.59 -7.82
CA THR A 338 9.63 22.01 -8.46
C THR A 338 10.44 22.90 -7.54
N GLU A 339 9.80 23.86 -6.87
CA GLU A 339 10.46 24.80 -5.95
C GLU A 339 11.04 24.09 -4.73
N VAL A 340 10.27 23.20 -4.09
CA VAL A 340 10.76 22.45 -2.94
C VAL A 340 11.91 21.51 -3.32
N LEU A 341 11.82 20.84 -4.46
CA LEU A 341 12.91 20.01 -4.99
C LEU A 341 14.16 20.83 -5.28
N ALA A 342 14.03 22.00 -5.92
CA ALA A 342 15.14 22.90 -6.21
C ALA A 342 15.84 23.37 -4.94
N ASN A 343 15.06 23.82 -3.94
CA ASN A 343 15.59 24.25 -2.66
C ASN A 343 16.39 23.15 -1.96
N LEU A 344 15.84 21.95 -1.84
CA LEU A 344 16.54 20.83 -1.20
C LEU A 344 17.76 20.35 -1.98
N LEU A 345 17.75 20.40 -3.31
CA LEU A 345 18.91 20.02 -4.15
C LEU A 345 20.07 21.02 -4.03
N THR A 346 19.78 22.28 -3.76
CA THR A 346 20.81 23.34 -3.63
C THR A 346 21.23 23.58 -2.19
N ASN A 347 20.35 23.34 -1.21
CA ASN A 347 20.63 23.56 0.21
C ASN A 347 21.14 22.28 0.88
N HIS A 348 22.47 22.09 0.86
CA HIS A 348 23.11 20.91 1.44
C HIS A 348 22.87 20.78 2.95
N GLU A 349 22.83 21.89 3.70
CA GLU A 349 22.66 21.88 5.15
C GLU A 349 21.26 21.32 5.53
N VAL A 350 20.20 21.85 4.91
CA VAL A 350 18.84 21.38 5.12
C VAL A 350 18.71 19.92 4.72
N ARG A 351 19.23 19.54 3.55
CA ARG A 351 19.19 18.16 3.07
C ARG A 351 19.90 17.19 4.03
N SER A 352 21.09 17.57 4.53
CA SER A 352 21.85 16.77 5.49
C SER A 352 21.13 16.60 6.83
N ARG A 353 20.47 17.66 7.32
CA ARG A 353 19.65 17.62 8.52
C ARG A 353 18.47 16.64 8.34
N LEU A 354 17.70 16.78 7.26
CA LEU A 354 16.57 15.88 6.95
C LEU A 354 17.00 14.42 6.78
N ALA A 355 18.16 14.19 6.14
CA ALA A 355 18.73 12.85 5.97
C ALA A 355 19.11 12.17 7.29
N LYS A 356 19.35 12.94 8.35
CA LYS A 356 19.59 12.43 9.70
C LYS A 356 18.29 12.23 10.47
N GLU A 357 17.37 13.18 10.40
CA GLU A 357 16.08 13.13 11.10
C GLU A 357 15.23 11.91 10.67
N GLY A 358 15.19 11.60 9.37
CA GLY A 358 14.36 10.53 8.83
C GLY A 358 14.58 9.16 9.48
N PRO A 359 15.81 8.60 9.47
CA PRO A 359 16.09 7.32 10.14
C PRO A 359 15.82 7.35 11.64
N GLU A 360 16.17 8.44 12.33
CA GLU A 360 15.92 8.63 13.76
C GLU A 360 14.43 8.60 14.07
N GLY A 361 13.61 9.31 13.28
CA GLY A 361 12.17 9.34 13.44
C GLY A 361 11.49 8.02 13.13
N VAL A 362 11.94 7.33 12.07
CA VAL A 362 11.42 5.98 11.73
C VAL A 362 11.75 4.99 12.84
N MET A 363 12.98 5.01 13.35
CA MET A 363 13.40 4.14 14.45
C MET A 363 12.58 4.40 15.72
N ALA A 364 12.30 5.64 16.03
CA ALA A 364 11.57 6.03 17.23
C ALA A 364 10.06 5.75 17.15
N THR A 365 9.44 5.76 15.94
CA THR A 365 7.98 5.85 15.85
C THR A 365 7.33 4.95 14.81
N ALA A 366 8.09 4.35 13.89
CA ALA A 366 7.54 3.68 12.70
C ALA A 366 8.20 2.32 12.39
N CYS A 367 8.84 1.69 13.38
CA CYS A 367 9.27 0.30 13.27
C CYS A 367 8.09 -0.66 13.46
N ALA A 368 8.21 -1.87 12.89
CA ALA A 368 7.20 -2.91 12.98
C ALA A 368 6.84 -3.25 14.44
N ASP A 369 7.80 -3.21 15.36
CA ASP A 369 7.58 -3.50 16.78
C ASP A 369 6.63 -2.50 17.45
N HIS A 370 6.71 -1.20 17.11
CA HIS A 370 5.78 -0.19 17.61
C HIS A 370 4.34 -0.45 17.14
N ALA A 371 4.18 -0.80 15.85
CA ALA A 371 2.86 -1.12 15.30
C ALA A 371 2.31 -2.42 15.90
N ALA A 372 3.17 -3.42 16.11
CA ALA A 372 2.80 -4.69 16.73
C ALA A 372 2.36 -4.50 18.19
N GLN A 373 3.13 -3.72 18.97
CA GLN A 373 2.77 -3.44 20.37
C GLN A 373 1.44 -2.68 20.46
N ALA A 374 1.27 -1.62 19.68
CA ALA A 374 0.02 -0.86 19.65
C ALA A 374 -1.18 -1.73 19.23
N THR A 375 -0.98 -2.64 18.28
CA THR A 375 -2.03 -3.61 17.88
C THR A 375 -2.36 -4.58 19.00
N MET A 376 -1.35 -5.10 19.72
CA MET A 376 -1.53 -5.99 20.86
C MET A 376 -2.27 -5.31 22.01
N ASP A 377 -2.02 -4.02 22.24
CA ASP A 377 -2.72 -3.26 23.29
C ASP A 377 -4.21 -3.09 22.94
N ILE A 378 -4.54 -2.88 21.65
CA ILE A 378 -5.93 -2.89 21.18
C ILE A 378 -6.59 -4.27 21.42
N TYR A 379 -5.90 -5.37 21.13
CA TYR A 379 -6.45 -6.70 21.39
C TYR A 379 -6.71 -6.94 22.88
N ARG A 380 -5.77 -6.54 23.77
CA ARG A 380 -5.97 -6.65 25.23
C ARG A 380 -7.15 -5.82 25.71
N GLN A 381 -7.30 -4.60 25.18
CA GLN A 381 -8.44 -3.74 25.51
C GLN A 381 -9.77 -4.42 25.13
N ILE A 382 -9.91 -4.90 23.91
CA ILE A 382 -11.14 -5.53 23.40
C ILE A 382 -11.49 -6.81 24.20
N LEU A 383 -10.48 -7.55 24.65
CA LEU A 383 -10.67 -8.76 25.45
C LEU A 383 -11.05 -8.47 26.90
N SER A 384 -10.88 -7.24 27.37
CA SER A 384 -11.27 -6.78 28.72
C SER A 384 -12.63 -6.09 28.77
N GLU A 385 -13.18 -5.69 27.63
CA GLU A 385 -14.55 -5.16 27.45
C GLU A 385 -15.59 -6.28 27.47
#